data_21741c913fa9092e4b961f9648bf27b3
#
_entry.id   21741c913fa9092e4b961f9648bf27b3
#
_cell.length_a   1.000
_cell.length_b   1.000
_cell.length_c   1.000
_cell.angle_alpha   90.00
_cell.angle_beta   90.00
_cell.angle_gamma   90.00
#
_symmetry.space_group_name_H-M   'P 1'
#
loop_
_entity.id
_entity.type
_entity.pdbx_description
1 polymer ?
#
loop_
_entity_poly.entity_id
_entity_poly.type
_entity_poly.pdbx_seq_one_letter_code
_entity_poly.pdbx_strand_id
1 'polypeptide(L)'
;MSRIFRSDEVAVGDRVVVRQRRGEMSSDVIGHVLSLEPLVIRPQEVGGFPSFKDAVEIRDLHIIKKLSPRTVRNSDIRAIEAATARAFPGQEQSLIDGWLARTGAEIAERSNSATPIGHSAALQPVPLDALRTFYDAHDVPLQLLVPERIGKPALRLIERHPEAWELGEEILVMTAPCAAAETAADTGAQLRVDAYPSDEWLEMYHFRGTALPEDAVLDLAAHIDGKLAFAQLVRDGRTVAVTRATLTESDDGRMWLGYSAVEVAEDCRRQGLGTQLTRQLLAWGAAQGAESAYLHCRQSNTIALDMYHKLGFIEHHRHRYARWVG
;
A
#
# COMPACT_ATOMS: atom_id res chain seq x y z
N MET A 1 5.48 22.56 -7.54
CA MET A 1 4.48 21.54 -7.17
C MET A 1 5.22 20.29 -6.76
N SER A 2 4.92 19.74 -5.59
CA SER A 2 5.58 18.55 -5.11
C SER A 2 5.36 17.39 -6.08
N ARG A 3 6.46 16.82 -6.62
CA ARG A 3 6.46 15.63 -7.47
C ARG A 3 6.74 14.35 -6.67
N ILE A 4 6.42 14.33 -5.38
CA ILE A 4 6.72 13.18 -4.53
C ILE A 4 5.85 11.97 -4.92
N PHE A 5 4.64 12.24 -5.44
CA PHE A 5 3.71 11.20 -5.89
C PHE A 5 3.21 11.47 -7.30
N ARG A 6 2.78 10.40 -7.98
CA ARG A 6 2.21 10.45 -9.33
C ARG A 6 3.22 10.96 -10.36
N SER A 7 4.42 10.42 -10.31
CA SER A 7 5.46 10.66 -11.32
C SER A 7 5.17 10.00 -12.67
N ASP A 8 4.16 9.13 -12.73
CA ASP A 8 3.79 8.39 -13.94
C ASP A 8 3.31 9.34 -15.04
N GLU A 9 3.64 9.02 -16.28
CA GLU A 9 3.06 9.67 -17.43
C GLU A 9 1.55 9.44 -17.50
N VAL A 10 0.83 10.45 -17.99
CA VAL A 10 -0.61 10.37 -18.19
C VAL A 10 -0.90 9.66 -19.51
N ALA A 11 -1.76 8.65 -19.47
CA ALA A 11 -2.17 7.88 -20.64
C ALA A 11 -3.70 7.97 -20.85
N VAL A 12 -4.16 7.58 -22.04
CA VAL A 12 -5.58 7.44 -22.34
C VAL A 12 -6.18 6.39 -21.39
N GLY A 13 -7.36 6.72 -20.82
CA GLY A 13 -8.02 5.92 -19.79
C GLY A 13 -7.68 6.32 -18.36
N ASP A 14 -6.58 7.04 -18.13
CA ASP A 14 -6.22 7.49 -16.79
C ASP A 14 -7.25 8.47 -16.22
N ARG A 15 -7.52 8.31 -14.93
CA ARG A 15 -8.30 9.30 -14.18
C ARG A 15 -7.38 10.42 -13.72
N VAL A 16 -7.75 11.64 -14.07
CA VAL A 16 -6.94 12.84 -13.83
C VAL A 16 -7.75 13.98 -13.22
N VAL A 17 -7.06 14.91 -12.57
CA VAL A 17 -7.55 16.27 -12.36
C VAL A 17 -6.77 17.19 -13.29
N VAL A 18 -7.50 17.99 -14.05
CA VAL A 18 -6.96 19.00 -14.97
C VAL A 18 -7.39 20.36 -14.52
N ARG A 19 -6.44 21.24 -14.24
CA ARG A 19 -6.71 22.68 -14.03
C ARG A 19 -6.49 23.42 -15.32
N GLN A 20 -7.51 24.10 -15.77
CA GLN A 20 -7.47 25.00 -16.93
C GLN A 20 -7.71 26.46 -16.49
N ARG A 21 -7.11 27.40 -17.24
CA ARG A 21 -7.35 28.82 -17.06
C ARG A 21 -8.33 29.32 -18.13
N ARG A 22 -9.28 30.18 -17.72
CA ARG A 22 -10.14 30.93 -18.62
C ARG A 22 -10.09 32.39 -18.17
N GLY A 23 -9.16 33.15 -18.75
CA GLY A 23 -8.85 34.51 -18.28
C GLY A 23 -8.28 34.46 -16.85
N GLU A 24 -8.88 35.20 -15.92
CA GLU A 24 -8.46 35.22 -14.51
C GLU A 24 -9.03 34.04 -13.67
N MET A 25 -10.01 33.32 -14.21
CA MET A 25 -10.63 32.20 -13.50
C MET A 25 -9.90 30.89 -13.80
N SER A 26 -9.71 30.08 -12.76
CA SER A 26 -9.25 28.71 -12.87
C SER A 26 -10.40 27.76 -12.60
N SER A 27 -10.53 26.70 -13.40
CA SER A 27 -11.52 25.64 -13.21
C SER A 27 -10.83 24.27 -13.27
N ASP A 28 -11.30 23.35 -12.43
CA ASP A 28 -10.81 21.98 -12.39
C ASP A 28 -11.80 21.04 -13.07
N VAL A 29 -11.32 20.20 -13.97
CA VAL A 29 -12.05 19.07 -14.54
C VAL A 29 -11.46 17.79 -14.00
N ILE A 30 -12.28 16.96 -13.38
CA ILE A 30 -11.88 15.63 -12.89
C ILE A 30 -12.60 14.59 -13.73
N GLY A 31 -11.83 13.66 -14.30
CA GLY A 31 -12.40 12.65 -15.21
C GLY A 31 -11.35 11.75 -15.83
N HIS A 32 -11.72 11.12 -16.92
CA HIS A 32 -10.89 10.14 -17.63
C HIS A 32 -10.40 10.73 -18.95
N VAL A 33 -9.13 10.50 -19.25
CA VAL A 33 -8.51 10.93 -20.51
C VAL A 33 -9.05 10.10 -21.65
N LEU A 34 -9.62 10.76 -22.66
CA LEU A 34 -10.07 10.13 -23.89
C LEU A 34 -9.06 10.30 -25.03
N SER A 35 -8.33 11.42 -25.05
CA SER A 35 -7.27 11.72 -26.00
C SER A 35 -6.25 12.64 -25.33
N LEU A 36 -5.01 12.54 -25.73
CA LEU A 36 -3.92 13.42 -25.26
C LEU A 36 -3.69 14.59 -26.24
N GLU A 37 -3.93 14.42 -27.53
CA GLU A 37 -3.75 15.42 -28.57
C GLU A 37 -4.96 15.46 -29.53
N PRO A 38 -5.87 16.44 -29.38
CA PRO A 38 -5.97 17.40 -28.27
C PRO A 38 -6.32 16.71 -26.95
N LEU A 39 -6.00 17.35 -25.82
CA LEU A 39 -6.35 16.80 -24.51
C LEU A 39 -7.86 16.87 -24.30
N VAL A 40 -8.50 15.70 -24.24
CA VAL A 40 -9.94 15.55 -24.05
C VAL A 40 -10.21 14.71 -22.79
N ILE A 41 -11.02 15.26 -21.89
CA ILE A 41 -11.38 14.64 -20.62
C ILE A 41 -12.89 14.41 -20.56
N ARG A 42 -13.30 13.19 -20.26
CA ARG A 42 -14.68 12.88 -19.90
C ARG A 42 -14.87 13.04 -18.39
N PRO A 43 -15.72 13.99 -17.92
CA PRO A 43 -15.96 14.16 -16.50
C PRO A 43 -16.43 12.86 -15.86
N GLN A 44 -16.00 12.61 -14.62
CA GLN A 44 -16.34 11.40 -13.89
C GLN A 44 -17.76 11.44 -13.30
N GLU A 45 -18.26 10.26 -12.90
CA GLU A 45 -19.37 10.09 -11.98
C GLU A 45 -18.89 10.04 -10.52
N VAL A 46 -19.86 10.02 -9.59
CA VAL A 46 -19.60 9.80 -8.17
C VAL A 46 -18.83 8.50 -7.98
N GLY A 47 -17.84 8.50 -7.09
CA GLY A 47 -16.96 7.35 -6.89
C GLY A 47 -15.76 7.28 -7.87
N GLY A 48 -15.67 8.19 -8.83
CA GLY A 48 -14.60 8.21 -9.83
C GLY A 48 -14.80 7.22 -10.98
N PHE A 49 -16.04 6.79 -11.22
CA PHE A 49 -16.36 5.92 -12.35
C PHE A 49 -16.42 6.70 -13.67
N PRO A 50 -16.15 6.04 -14.81
CA PRO A 50 -16.44 6.63 -16.12
C PRO A 50 -17.92 7.03 -16.23
N SER A 51 -18.17 8.19 -16.82
CA SER A 51 -19.54 8.69 -17.01
C SER A 51 -19.92 8.77 -18.50
N PHE A 52 -21.22 8.99 -18.77
CA PHE A 52 -21.73 9.30 -20.10
C PHE A 52 -21.81 10.80 -20.37
N LYS A 53 -21.28 11.67 -19.47
CA LYS A 53 -21.26 13.11 -19.66
C LYS A 53 -20.46 13.50 -20.90
N ASP A 54 -20.78 14.65 -21.48
CA ASP A 54 -20.04 15.18 -22.62
C ASP A 54 -18.58 15.37 -22.28
N ALA A 55 -17.73 15.02 -23.23
CA ALA A 55 -16.31 15.21 -23.11
C ALA A 55 -15.92 16.71 -23.22
N VAL A 56 -14.93 17.10 -22.48
CA VAL A 56 -14.42 18.48 -22.42
C VAL A 56 -13.02 18.54 -23.05
N GLU A 57 -12.87 19.34 -24.11
CA GLU A 57 -11.56 19.66 -24.66
C GLU A 57 -10.87 20.72 -23.79
N ILE A 58 -9.66 20.42 -23.35
CA ILE A 58 -8.82 21.30 -22.51
C ILE A 58 -7.94 22.13 -23.41
N ARG A 59 -8.23 23.43 -23.52
CA ARG A 59 -7.51 24.35 -24.43
C ARG A 59 -6.38 25.10 -23.74
N ASP A 60 -6.51 25.40 -22.47
CA ASP A 60 -5.52 26.17 -21.71
C ASP A 60 -5.11 25.37 -20.45
N LEU A 61 -4.30 24.35 -20.70
CA LEU A 61 -3.80 23.44 -19.66
C LEU A 61 -2.79 24.14 -18.77
N HIS A 62 -3.14 24.29 -17.47
CA HIS A 62 -2.21 24.79 -16.47
C HIS A 62 -1.56 23.64 -15.67
N ILE A 63 -2.33 22.66 -15.27
CA ILE A 63 -1.88 21.52 -14.46
C ILE A 63 -2.67 20.29 -14.87
N ILE A 64 -1.98 19.17 -15.01
CA ILE A 64 -2.59 17.85 -15.06
C ILE A 64 -1.96 16.97 -13.99
N LYS A 65 -2.78 16.22 -13.25
CA LYS A 65 -2.32 15.27 -12.24
C LYS A 65 -3.11 13.98 -12.35
N LYS A 66 -2.40 12.87 -12.42
CA LYS A 66 -2.97 11.52 -12.34
C LYS A 66 -3.56 11.28 -10.96
N LEU A 67 -4.69 10.63 -10.90
CA LEU A 67 -5.41 10.26 -9.68
C LEU A 67 -5.52 8.75 -9.57
N SER A 68 -5.86 8.26 -8.36
CA SER A 68 -6.26 6.86 -8.19
C SER A 68 -7.44 6.53 -9.09
N PRO A 69 -7.59 5.30 -9.59
CA PRO A 69 -8.68 4.91 -10.50
C PRO A 69 -10.08 5.16 -9.92
N ARG A 70 -10.21 5.18 -8.60
CA ARG A 70 -11.45 5.48 -7.89
C ARG A 70 -11.27 6.64 -6.92
N THR A 71 -12.38 7.23 -6.48
CA THR A 71 -12.35 8.25 -5.42
C THR A 71 -12.03 7.58 -4.09
N VAL A 72 -10.96 8.04 -3.46
CA VAL A 72 -10.50 7.57 -2.15
C VAL A 72 -10.62 8.74 -1.17
N ARG A 73 -11.22 8.51 0.00
CA ARG A 73 -11.34 9.51 1.07
C ARG A 73 -10.13 9.44 2.00
N ASN A 74 -9.89 10.50 2.78
CA ASN A 74 -8.84 10.46 3.80
C ASN A 74 -9.11 9.41 4.88
N SER A 75 -10.39 9.15 5.19
CA SER A 75 -10.81 8.05 6.08
C SER A 75 -10.42 6.68 5.52
N ASP A 76 -10.58 6.48 4.21
CA ASP A 76 -10.27 5.19 3.58
C ASP A 76 -8.75 4.94 3.59
N ILE A 77 -7.94 5.99 3.38
CA ILE A 77 -6.48 5.89 3.53
C ILE A 77 -6.11 5.53 4.96
N ARG A 78 -6.67 6.25 5.96
CA ARG A 78 -6.40 5.96 7.37
C ARG A 78 -6.80 4.54 7.76
N ALA A 79 -7.93 4.05 7.27
CA ALA A 79 -8.40 2.70 7.56
C ALA A 79 -7.37 1.63 7.17
N ILE A 80 -6.82 1.71 5.95
CA ILE A 80 -5.80 0.75 5.50
C ILE A 80 -4.48 0.95 6.24
N GLU A 81 -4.06 2.19 6.47
CA GLU A 81 -2.81 2.45 7.20
C GLU A 81 -2.92 2.03 8.67
N ALA A 82 -4.10 2.14 9.31
CA ALA A 82 -4.36 1.61 10.64
C ALA A 82 -4.35 0.07 10.65
N ALA A 83 -5.02 -0.58 9.69
CA ALA A 83 -4.97 -2.03 9.54
C ALA A 83 -3.53 -2.53 9.30
N THR A 84 -2.74 -1.79 8.49
CA THR A 84 -1.31 -2.07 8.29
C THR A 84 -0.51 -1.90 9.59
N ALA A 85 -0.81 -0.87 10.37
CA ALA A 85 -0.14 -0.62 11.64
C ALA A 85 -0.38 -1.77 12.64
N ARG A 86 -1.60 -2.28 12.70
CA ARG A 86 -1.94 -3.47 13.52
C ARG A 86 -1.28 -4.75 13.02
N ALA A 87 -1.11 -4.88 11.69
CA ALA A 87 -0.41 -6.00 11.08
C ALA A 87 1.11 -5.97 11.29
N PHE A 88 1.67 -4.79 11.58
CA PHE A 88 3.10 -4.54 11.82
C PHE A 88 3.27 -3.59 13.02
N PRO A 89 2.89 -4.01 14.24
CA PRO A 89 2.83 -3.12 15.40
C PRO A 89 4.19 -2.62 15.88
N GLY A 90 5.27 -3.34 15.58
CA GLY A 90 6.56 -3.15 16.26
C GLY A 90 6.55 -3.76 17.67
N GLN A 91 7.63 -3.55 18.42
CA GLN A 91 7.77 -3.97 19.82
C GLN A 91 7.30 -2.87 20.77
N GLU A 92 7.61 -1.62 20.42
CA GLU A 92 7.21 -0.43 21.17
C GLU A 92 6.41 0.51 20.27
N GLN A 93 5.38 1.14 20.82
CA GLN A 93 4.57 2.11 20.08
C GLN A 93 4.02 3.23 20.98
N SER A 94 3.87 4.42 20.39
CA SER A 94 3.28 5.57 21.05
C SER A 94 2.49 6.42 20.05
N LEU A 95 1.31 6.91 20.46
CA LEU A 95 0.52 7.85 19.65
C LEU A 95 0.89 9.28 20.05
N ILE A 96 1.60 10.00 19.17
CA ILE A 96 2.12 11.34 19.38
C ILE A 96 1.39 12.30 18.43
N ASP A 97 0.49 13.12 18.94
CA ASP A 97 -0.29 14.11 18.17
C ASP A 97 -0.92 13.56 16.87
N GLY A 98 -1.40 12.31 16.93
CA GLY A 98 -2.02 11.63 15.80
C GLY A 98 -1.04 10.85 14.92
N TRP A 99 0.25 10.86 15.22
CA TRP A 99 1.27 10.02 14.61
C TRP A 99 1.53 8.79 15.48
N LEU A 100 1.26 7.60 14.96
CA LEU A 100 1.61 6.35 15.63
C LEU A 100 3.08 6.04 15.34
N ALA A 101 3.95 6.39 16.29
CA ALA A 101 5.35 6.04 16.28
C ALA A 101 5.51 4.57 16.69
N ARG A 102 6.34 3.82 15.98
CA ARG A 102 6.59 2.39 16.23
C ARG A 102 8.05 2.06 16.00
N THR A 103 8.57 1.19 16.86
CA THR A 103 9.89 0.60 16.72
C THR A 103 9.78 -0.93 16.88
N GLY A 104 10.56 -1.68 16.15
CA GLY A 104 10.60 -3.14 16.20
C GLY A 104 11.95 -3.66 15.76
N ALA A 105 12.11 -4.97 15.64
CA ALA A 105 13.30 -5.55 15.04
C ALA A 105 13.52 -4.90 13.66
N GLU A 106 14.67 -4.35 13.37
CA GLU A 106 15.03 -3.43 12.26
C GLU A 106 14.72 -3.89 10.82
N ILE A 107 13.84 -4.86 10.65
CA ILE A 107 13.66 -5.62 9.42
C ILE A 107 12.71 -4.94 8.43
N ALA A 108 11.66 -4.26 8.91
CA ALA A 108 10.64 -3.67 8.02
C ALA A 108 10.32 -2.23 8.41
N GLU A 109 10.32 -1.34 7.41
CA GLU A 109 9.91 0.05 7.62
C GLU A 109 8.50 0.14 8.20
N ARG A 110 7.63 -0.84 7.90
CA ARG A 110 6.25 -0.90 8.41
C ARG A 110 6.16 -0.98 9.94
N SER A 111 7.13 -1.65 10.59
CA SER A 111 7.22 -1.75 12.05
C SER A 111 8.10 -0.66 12.67
N ASN A 112 8.82 0.13 11.86
CA ASN A 112 9.82 1.11 12.27
C ASN A 112 9.55 2.48 11.65
N SER A 113 8.32 2.96 11.76
CA SER A 113 7.96 4.28 11.22
C SER A 113 6.80 4.92 11.97
N ALA A 114 6.77 6.25 11.98
CA ALA A 114 5.63 7.02 12.45
C ALA A 114 4.60 7.17 11.32
N THR A 115 3.38 6.74 11.58
CA THR A 115 2.26 6.72 10.62
C THR A 115 1.17 7.71 11.04
N PRO A 116 0.68 8.60 10.14
CA PRO A 116 -0.32 9.62 10.45
C PRO A 116 -1.75 9.04 10.45
N ILE A 117 -2.09 8.21 11.43
CA ILE A 117 -3.42 7.58 11.51
C ILE A 117 -4.45 8.43 12.25
N GLY A 118 -4.04 9.31 13.14
CA GLY A 118 -4.94 10.22 13.83
C GLY A 118 -5.44 11.37 12.94
N HIS A 119 -6.64 11.88 13.22
CA HIS A 119 -7.21 12.99 12.45
C HIS A 119 -6.35 14.27 12.51
N SER A 120 -5.76 14.56 13.68
CA SER A 120 -4.86 15.71 13.91
C SER A 120 -3.64 15.69 13.01
N ALA A 121 -3.05 14.52 12.74
CA ALA A 121 -1.85 14.39 11.94
C ALA A 121 -1.97 14.95 10.50
N ALA A 122 -3.16 14.97 9.93
CA ALA A 122 -3.40 15.53 8.60
C ALA A 122 -3.61 17.06 8.60
N LEU A 123 -3.84 17.68 9.77
CA LEU A 123 -4.23 19.07 9.95
C LEU A 123 -3.16 19.91 10.64
N GLN A 124 -2.41 19.31 11.56
CA GLN A 124 -1.39 19.97 12.36
C GLN A 124 0.02 19.77 11.76
N PRO A 125 1.00 20.60 12.09
CA PRO A 125 2.40 20.32 11.77
C PRO A 125 2.83 18.96 12.34
N VAL A 126 3.84 18.35 11.72
CA VAL A 126 4.46 17.12 12.24
C VAL A 126 5.09 17.45 13.61
N PRO A 127 4.81 16.69 14.67
CA PRO A 127 5.43 16.89 15.99
C PRO A 127 6.87 16.35 16.01
N LEU A 128 7.75 16.98 15.21
CA LEU A 128 9.07 16.46 14.88
C LEU A 128 9.94 16.21 16.12
N ASP A 129 9.95 17.15 17.07
CA ASP A 129 10.79 17.04 18.28
C ASP A 129 10.34 15.88 19.17
N ALA A 130 9.02 15.71 19.34
CA ALA A 130 8.47 14.60 20.13
C ALA A 130 8.69 13.24 19.45
N LEU A 131 8.56 13.18 18.13
CA LEU A 131 8.90 11.97 17.37
C LEU A 131 10.39 11.65 17.46
N ARG A 132 11.27 12.63 17.32
CA ARG A 132 12.72 12.42 17.51
C ARG A 132 13.02 11.91 18.90
N THR A 133 12.46 12.51 19.94
CA THR A 133 12.64 12.04 21.32
C THR A 133 12.24 10.55 21.47
N PHE A 134 11.13 10.15 20.84
CA PHE A 134 10.71 8.74 20.87
C PHE A 134 11.74 7.84 20.17
N TYR A 135 12.17 8.16 18.96
CA TYR A 135 13.10 7.33 18.19
C TYR A 135 14.51 7.32 18.77
N ASP A 136 15.00 8.46 19.28
CA ASP A 136 16.30 8.58 19.96
C ASP A 136 16.35 7.72 21.23
N ALA A 137 15.21 7.65 21.98
CA ALA A 137 15.13 6.82 23.18
C ALA A 137 15.24 5.30 22.90
N HIS A 138 15.00 4.90 21.65
CA HIS A 138 15.07 3.50 21.20
C HIS A 138 16.32 3.21 20.35
N ASP A 139 17.21 4.20 20.20
CA ASP A 139 18.43 4.10 19.38
C ASP A 139 18.16 3.69 17.92
N VAL A 140 17.08 4.17 17.34
CA VAL A 140 16.69 3.92 15.93
C VAL A 140 16.44 5.24 15.19
N PRO A 141 16.74 5.32 13.88
CA PRO A 141 16.53 6.54 13.12
C PRO A 141 15.03 6.84 12.97
N LEU A 142 14.67 8.13 13.13
CA LEU A 142 13.30 8.58 12.83
C LEU A 142 12.97 8.32 11.38
N GLN A 143 11.85 7.63 11.15
CA GLN A 143 11.28 7.40 9.83
C GLN A 143 9.78 7.76 9.83
N LEU A 144 9.37 8.56 8.87
CA LEU A 144 7.96 8.89 8.64
C LEU A 144 7.38 8.04 7.52
N LEU A 145 6.22 7.45 7.72
CA LEU A 145 5.38 7.02 6.62
C LEU A 145 4.60 8.23 6.11
N VAL A 146 4.70 8.50 4.83
CA VAL A 146 4.12 9.68 4.18
C VAL A 146 3.09 9.22 3.14
N PRO A 147 1.84 8.95 3.54
CA PRO A 147 0.77 8.65 2.59
C PRO A 147 0.35 9.91 1.87
N GLU A 148 -0.02 9.79 0.60
CA GLU A 148 -0.62 10.90 -0.11
C GLU A 148 -1.88 11.41 0.63
N ARG A 149 -2.13 12.72 0.55
CA ARG A 149 -3.25 13.43 1.18
C ARG A 149 -3.17 13.53 2.70
N ILE A 150 -3.17 12.43 3.47
CA ILE A 150 -3.09 12.50 4.93
C ILE A 150 -1.67 12.81 5.43
N GLY A 151 -0.64 12.51 4.64
CA GLY A 151 0.75 12.87 4.90
C GLY A 151 1.15 14.28 4.45
N LYS A 152 0.22 15.16 4.05
CA LYS A 152 0.53 16.52 3.59
C LYS A 152 1.42 17.35 4.53
N PRO A 153 1.25 17.31 5.87
CA PRO A 153 2.15 18.04 6.77
C PRO A 153 3.60 17.56 6.67
N ALA A 154 3.82 16.23 6.57
CA ALA A 154 5.16 15.68 6.37
C ALA A 154 5.74 16.06 5.00
N LEU A 155 4.94 16.05 3.92
CA LEU A 155 5.39 16.53 2.61
C LEU A 155 5.90 17.96 2.67
N ARG A 156 5.17 18.85 3.33
CA ARG A 156 5.57 20.26 3.49
C ARG A 156 6.84 20.42 4.34
N LEU A 157 7.02 19.57 5.35
CA LEU A 157 8.23 19.53 6.17
C LEU A 157 9.44 19.12 5.33
N ILE A 158 9.31 18.02 4.58
CA ILE A 158 10.36 17.50 3.69
C ILE A 158 10.71 18.51 2.59
N GLU A 159 9.71 19.16 1.98
CA GLU A 159 9.92 20.16 0.93
C GLU A 159 10.67 21.42 1.43
N ARG A 160 10.52 21.76 2.72
CA ARG A 160 11.23 22.90 3.33
C ARG A 160 12.68 22.56 3.69
N HIS A 161 12.96 21.30 4.00
CA HIS A 161 14.25 20.80 4.48
C HIS A 161 14.65 19.52 3.76
N PRO A 162 14.77 19.56 2.42
CA PRO A 162 15.02 18.34 1.63
C PRO A 162 16.36 17.68 1.94
N GLU A 163 17.33 18.44 2.43
CA GLU A 163 18.64 17.97 2.85
C GLU A 163 18.61 17.11 4.11
N ALA A 164 17.56 17.25 4.92
CA ALA A 164 17.42 16.52 6.18
C ALA A 164 16.68 15.17 6.03
N TRP A 165 16.22 14.84 4.82
CA TRP A 165 15.39 13.67 4.59
C TRP A 165 15.86 12.83 3.40
N GLU A 166 15.99 11.54 3.62
CA GLU A 166 16.16 10.55 2.57
C GLU A 166 14.82 9.92 2.23
N LEU A 167 14.38 10.10 0.97
CA LEU A 167 13.11 9.57 0.49
C LEU A 167 13.30 8.17 -0.10
N GLY A 168 12.53 7.21 0.42
CA GLY A 168 12.40 5.89 -0.17
C GLY A 168 11.62 5.88 -1.49
N GLU A 169 11.52 4.71 -2.08
CA GLU A 169 10.76 4.48 -3.31
C GLU A 169 9.26 4.68 -3.09
N GLU A 170 8.55 5.07 -4.14
CA GLU A 170 7.09 5.15 -4.13
C GLU A 170 6.47 3.75 -4.07
N ILE A 171 5.54 3.57 -3.15
CA ILE A 171 4.83 2.32 -2.90
C ILE A 171 3.35 2.52 -3.21
N LEU A 172 2.81 1.66 -4.06
CA LEU A 172 1.38 1.59 -4.34
C LEU A 172 0.71 0.70 -3.29
N VAL A 173 -0.29 1.26 -2.62
CA VAL A 173 -1.23 0.47 -1.82
C VAL A 173 -2.37 0.08 -2.73
N MET A 174 -2.53 -1.21 -2.94
CA MET A 174 -3.55 -1.76 -3.84
C MET A 174 -4.60 -2.53 -3.03
N THR A 175 -5.84 -2.50 -3.50
CA THR A 175 -6.96 -3.19 -2.83
C THR A 175 -7.79 -3.99 -3.82
N ALA A 176 -8.36 -5.09 -3.33
CA ALA A 176 -9.37 -5.87 -4.03
C ALA A 176 -10.42 -6.37 -3.03
N PRO A 177 -11.67 -6.60 -3.44
CA PRO A 177 -12.63 -7.29 -2.59
C PRO A 177 -12.17 -8.73 -2.34
N CYS A 178 -12.38 -9.23 -1.13
CA CYS A 178 -12.28 -10.66 -0.86
C CYS A 178 -13.54 -11.34 -1.39
N ALA A 179 -13.37 -12.33 -2.25
CA ALA A 179 -14.46 -13.08 -2.84
C ALA A 179 -14.14 -14.58 -2.82
N ALA A 180 -15.18 -15.40 -2.88
CA ALA A 180 -15.01 -16.84 -3.09
C ALA A 180 -14.19 -17.07 -4.38
N ALA A 181 -13.29 -18.05 -4.36
CA ALA A 181 -12.41 -18.31 -5.48
C ALA A 181 -13.22 -18.65 -6.73
N GLU A 182 -13.15 -17.83 -7.77
CA GLU A 182 -13.35 -18.30 -9.11
C GLU A 182 -12.24 -19.32 -9.42
N THR A 183 -12.57 -20.36 -10.19
CA THR A 183 -11.67 -21.47 -10.52
C THR A 183 -10.29 -20.94 -10.96
N ALA A 184 -9.31 -21.04 -10.08
CA ALA A 184 -7.92 -20.78 -10.45
C ALA A 184 -7.46 -21.87 -11.45
N ALA A 185 -6.58 -21.49 -12.37
CA ALA A 185 -5.91 -22.51 -13.21
C ALA A 185 -5.27 -23.55 -12.29
N ASP A 186 -5.55 -24.82 -12.53
CA ASP A 186 -4.98 -25.90 -11.75
C ASP A 186 -3.47 -26.01 -12.08
N THR A 187 -2.65 -25.62 -11.13
CA THR A 187 -1.18 -25.75 -11.23
C THR A 187 -0.67 -27.03 -10.57
N GLY A 188 -1.57 -27.88 -10.07
CA GLY A 188 -1.23 -29.06 -9.28
C GLY A 188 -0.76 -28.75 -7.86
N ALA A 189 -0.78 -27.47 -7.45
CA ALA A 189 -0.36 -27.05 -6.10
C ALA A 189 -1.57 -26.84 -5.18
N GLN A 190 -1.41 -27.18 -3.91
CA GLN A 190 -2.44 -27.06 -2.87
C GLN A 190 -2.07 -25.95 -1.87
N LEU A 191 -3.05 -25.11 -1.49
CA LEU A 191 -2.88 -24.11 -0.47
C LEU A 191 -2.89 -24.75 0.92
N ARG A 192 -1.90 -24.41 1.73
CA ARG A 192 -1.89 -24.60 3.18
C ARG A 192 -1.78 -23.25 3.85
N VAL A 193 -2.50 -23.06 4.94
CA VAL A 193 -2.47 -21.84 5.76
C VAL A 193 -2.33 -22.25 7.21
N ASP A 194 -1.18 -21.99 7.78
CA ASP A 194 -0.81 -22.42 9.12
C ASP A 194 -0.66 -21.22 10.06
N ALA A 195 -0.84 -21.45 11.38
CA ALA A 195 -0.66 -20.42 12.40
C ALA A 195 0.82 -20.15 12.71
N TYR A 196 1.70 -21.07 12.34
CA TYR A 196 3.16 -20.99 12.53
C TYR A 196 3.84 -21.31 11.22
N PRO A 197 5.01 -20.68 10.93
CA PRO A 197 5.77 -21.00 9.72
C PRO A 197 6.40 -22.40 9.82
N SER A 198 6.46 -23.14 8.71
CA SER A 198 7.32 -24.31 8.60
C SER A 198 8.75 -23.91 8.23
N ASP A 199 9.71 -24.82 8.39
CA ASP A 199 11.11 -24.58 8.01
C ASP A 199 11.20 -24.22 6.51
N GLU A 200 10.46 -24.92 5.64
CA GLU A 200 10.44 -24.64 4.20
C GLU A 200 9.80 -23.28 3.89
N TRP A 201 8.84 -22.83 4.72
CA TRP A 201 8.27 -21.50 4.58
C TRP A 201 9.31 -20.43 4.93
N LEU A 202 10.05 -20.61 6.02
CA LEU A 202 11.11 -19.69 6.49
C LEU A 202 12.26 -19.62 5.47
N GLU A 203 12.67 -20.75 4.91
CA GLU A 203 13.72 -20.81 3.87
C GLU A 203 13.36 -20.03 2.61
N MET A 204 12.06 -20.02 2.23
CA MET A 204 11.59 -19.33 1.04
C MET A 204 11.25 -17.85 1.27
N TYR A 205 10.87 -17.49 2.50
CA TYR A 205 10.38 -16.14 2.77
C TYR A 205 11.53 -15.15 2.90
N HIS A 206 11.65 -14.27 1.93
CA HIS A 206 12.66 -13.23 1.91
C HIS A 206 12.01 -11.84 1.93
N PHE A 207 12.55 -10.93 2.74
CA PHE A 207 12.19 -9.53 2.67
C PHE A 207 13.25 -8.79 1.86
N ARG A 208 12.87 -8.30 0.67
CA ARG A 208 13.78 -7.62 -0.27
C ARG A 208 15.02 -8.45 -0.65
N GLY A 209 14.88 -9.76 -0.74
CA GLY A 209 15.96 -10.67 -1.08
C GLY A 209 16.83 -11.11 0.10
N THR A 210 16.50 -10.70 1.33
CA THR A 210 17.20 -11.10 2.56
C THR A 210 16.31 -12.02 3.38
N ALA A 211 16.84 -13.16 3.81
CA ALA A 211 16.14 -14.06 4.72
C ALA A 211 15.83 -13.33 6.04
N LEU A 212 14.63 -13.49 6.55
CA LEU A 212 14.26 -12.95 7.86
C LEU A 212 14.77 -13.88 8.96
N PRO A 213 15.34 -13.33 10.05
CA PRO A 213 15.59 -14.12 11.25
C PRO A 213 14.29 -14.72 11.76
N GLU A 214 14.32 -15.99 12.14
CA GLU A 214 13.15 -16.70 12.69
C GLU A 214 12.54 -15.95 13.88
N ASP A 215 13.37 -15.46 14.78
CA ASP A 215 12.99 -14.69 15.96
C ASP A 215 12.16 -13.45 15.59
N ALA A 216 12.50 -12.77 14.50
CA ALA A 216 11.76 -11.57 14.06
C ALA A 216 10.37 -11.89 13.50
N VAL A 217 10.19 -13.06 12.89
CA VAL A 217 8.88 -13.52 12.41
C VAL A 217 8.00 -13.93 13.61
N LEU A 218 8.58 -14.61 14.59
CA LEU A 218 7.89 -15.02 15.81
C LEU A 218 7.57 -13.83 16.72
N ASP A 219 8.46 -12.85 16.80
CA ASP A 219 8.24 -11.62 17.56
C ASP A 219 7.06 -10.80 16.99
N LEU A 220 6.99 -10.66 15.68
CA LEU A 220 5.83 -10.08 15.02
C LEU A 220 4.53 -10.85 15.31
N ALA A 221 4.60 -12.17 15.40
CA ALA A 221 3.45 -13.00 15.73
C ALA A 221 2.94 -12.76 17.17
N ALA A 222 3.85 -12.47 18.08
CA ALA A 222 3.50 -12.20 19.48
C ALA A 222 2.82 -10.84 19.70
N HIS A 223 3.09 -9.85 18.84
CA HIS A 223 2.64 -8.46 19.01
C HIS A 223 1.51 -8.03 18.08
N ILE A 224 1.14 -8.85 17.10
CA ILE A 224 0.10 -8.48 16.12
C ILE A 224 -1.26 -8.25 16.80
N ASP A 225 -1.90 -7.13 16.46
CA ASP A 225 -3.29 -6.86 16.83
C ASP A 225 -4.22 -7.42 15.75
N GLY A 226 -4.43 -8.73 15.78
CA GLY A 226 -5.19 -9.47 14.81
C GLY A 226 -4.74 -10.93 14.68
N LYS A 227 -4.97 -11.54 13.51
CA LYS A 227 -4.55 -12.91 13.20
C LYS A 227 -3.41 -12.89 12.18
N LEU A 228 -2.32 -13.57 12.50
CA LEU A 228 -1.23 -13.85 11.59
C LEU A 228 -1.38 -15.27 11.03
N ALA A 229 -1.07 -15.45 9.76
CA ALA A 229 -1.08 -16.74 9.09
C ALA A 229 0.07 -16.85 8.07
N PHE A 230 0.56 -18.06 7.90
CA PHE A 230 1.66 -18.41 7.02
C PHE A 230 1.09 -19.27 5.89
N ALA A 231 0.93 -18.67 4.72
CA ALA A 231 0.35 -19.35 3.57
C ALA A 231 1.44 -19.89 2.64
N GLN A 232 1.24 -21.10 2.15
CA GLN A 232 2.14 -21.75 1.21
C GLN A 232 1.38 -22.58 0.18
N LEU A 233 1.90 -22.64 -1.04
CA LEU A 233 1.50 -23.62 -2.04
C LEU A 233 2.47 -24.80 -2.01
N VAL A 234 1.91 -25.99 -1.88
CA VAL A 234 2.67 -27.25 -1.90
C VAL A 234 2.32 -28.02 -3.16
N ARG A 235 3.34 -28.43 -3.93
CA ARG A 235 3.22 -29.27 -5.13
C ARG A 235 4.22 -30.41 -5.03
N ASP A 236 3.74 -31.66 -5.20
CA ASP A 236 4.56 -32.88 -5.11
C ASP A 236 5.37 -32.96 -3.79
N GLY A 237 4.78 -32.52 -2.68
CA GLY A 237 5.40 -32.51 -1.35
C GLY A 237 6.42 -31.41 -1.12
N ARG A 238 6.64 -30.50 -2.10
CA ARG A 238 7.56 -29.35 -2.00
C ARG A 238 6.80 -28.04 -1.90
N THR A 239 7.24 -27.15 -1.04
CA THR A 239 6.78 -25.75 -0.99
C THR A 239 7.30 -25.00 -2.21
N VAL A 240 6.39 -24.46 -3.04
CA VAL A 240 6.70 -23.78 -4.31
C VAL A 240 6.34 -22.30 -4.33
N ALA A 241 5.53 -21.83 -3.38
CA ALA A 241 5.26 -20.42 -3.18
C ALA A 241 4.84 -20.16 -1.73
N VAL A 242 5.19 -19.00 -1.19
CA VAL A 242 4.85 -18.58 0.18
C VAL A 242 4.40 -17.13 0.23
N THR A 243 3.64 -16.79 1.27
CA THR A 243 3.36 -15.40 1.66
C THR A 243 2.93 -15.33 3.13
N ARG A 244 3.16 -14.18 3.74
CA ARG A 244 2.62 -13.84 5.05
C ARG A 244 1.24 -13.20 4.88
N ALA A 245 0.24 -13.68 5.58
CA ALA A 245 -1.11 -13.16 5.60
C ALA A 245 -1.49 -12.62 6.99
N THR A 246 -2.28 -11.56 7.03
CA THR A 246 -2.81 -10.98 8.27
C THR A 246 -4.29 -10.68 8.13
N LEU A 247 -5.03 -10.87 9.21
CA LEU A 247 -6.40 -10.39 9.33
C LEU A 247 -6.41 -9.36 10.46
N THR A 248 -6.62 -8.09 10.08
CA THR A 248 -6.61 -6.96 11.01
C THR A 248 -7.82 -6.09 10.76
N GLU A 249 -8.39 -5.54 11.83
CA GLU A 249 -9.53 -4.64 11.76
C GLU A 249 -9.04 -3.20 11.62
N SER A 250 -9.70 -2.39 10.82
CA SER A 250 -9.48 -0.94 10.80
C SER A 250 -10.39 -0.23 11.81
N ASP A 251 -10.12 1.05 12.09
CA ASP A 251 -10.86 1.84 13.10
C ASP A 251 -12.35 2.00 12.77
N ASP A 252 -12.77 1.74 11.56
CA ASP A 252 -14.17 1.73 11.11
C ASP A 252 -14.84 0.36 11.17
N GLY A 253 -14.19 -0.63 11.80
CA GLY A 253 -14.73 -1.98 12.02
C GLY A 253 -14.61 -2.92 10.82
N ARG A 254 -13.97 -2.51 9.72
CA ARG A 254 -13.76 -3.39 8.55
C ARG A 254 -12.59 -4.34 8.79
N MET A 255 -12.83 -5.62 8.49
CA MET A 255 -11.79 -6.64 8.51
C MET A 255 -11.04 -6.68 7.18
N TRP A 256 -9.72 -6.55 7.24
CA TRP A 256 -8.82 -6.55 6.10
C TRP A 256 -7.93 -7.78 6.06
N LEU A 257 -7.83 -8.38 4.89
CA LEU A 257 -6.75 -9.31 4.57
C LEU A 257 -5.54 -8.52 4.05
N GLY A 258 -4.47 -8.46 4.84
CA GLY A 258 -3.18 -7.96 4.38
C GLY A 258 -2.27 -9.12 4.02
N TYR A 259 -1.48 -9.02 2.94
CA TYR A 259 -0.43 -9.97 2.68
C TYR A 259 0.82 -9.30 2.11
N SER A 260 1.95 -9.94 2.34
CA SER A 260 3.25 -9.36 2.02
C SER A 260 4.24 -10.44 1.62
N ALA A 261 5.21 -10.06 0.78
CA ALA A 261 6.26 -10.93 0.28
C ALA A 261 5.72 -12.22 -0.33
N VAL A 262 4.97 -12.07 -1.43
CA VAL A 262 4.58 -13.20 -2.27
C VAL A 262 5.83 -13.68 -3.00
N GLU A 263 6.38 -14.80 -2.55
CA GLU A 263 7.57 -15.42 -3.13
C GLU A 263 7.20 -16.71 -3.86
N VAL A 264 7.81 -16.92 -5.01
CA VAL A 264 7.69 -18.16 -5.82
C VAL A 264 9.08 -18.70 -6.08
N ALA A 265 9.27 -20.00 -5.83
CA ALA A 265 10.53 -20.69 -6.08
C ALA A 265 11.03 -20.40 -7.51
N GLU A 266 12.33 -20.13 -7.66
CA GLU A 266 12.90 -19.63 -8.92
C GLU A 266 12.61 -20.54 -10.11
N ASP A 267 12.77 -21.85 -9.93
CA ASP A 267 12.50 -22.89 -10.91
C ASP A 267 11.01 -23.08 -11.24
N CYS A 268 10.13 -22.49 -10.40
CA CYS A 268 8.68 -22.57 -10.54
C CYS A 268 8.03 -21.24 -10.98
N ARG A 269 8.82 -20.21 -11.27
CA ARG A 269 8.29 -18.91 -11.73
C ARG A 269 7.61 -19.02 -13.10
N ARG A 270 6.70 -18.08 -13.40
CA ARG A 270 5.90 -17.98 -14.65
C ARG A 270 4.99 -19.18 -14.93
N GLN A 271 4.68 -19.98 -13.91
CA GLN A 271 3.74 -21.12 -14.00
C GLN A 271 2.37 -20.80 -13.37
N GLY A 272 2.07 -19.52 -13.09
CA GLY A 272 0.78 -19.10 -12.51
C GLY A 272 0.68 -19.26 -10.99
N LEU A 273 1.72 -19.74 -10.29
CA LEU A 273 1.68 -20.02 -8.85
C LEU A 273 1.42 -18.76 -7.99
N GLY A 274 2.04 -17.63 -8.30
CA GLY A 274 1.76 -16.37 -7.59
C GLY A 274 0.30 -15.92 -7.75
N THR A 275 -0.26 -16.09 -8.95
CA THR A 275 -1.67 -15.83 -9.24
C THR A 275 -2.58 -16.76 -8.45
N GLN A 276 -2.27 -18.05 -8.43
CA GLN A 276 -3.05 -19.06 -7.69
C GLN A 276 -3.01 -18.76 -6.18
N LEU A 277 -1.81 -18.54 -5.61
CA LEU A 277 -1.64 -18.22 -4.19
C LEU A 277 -2.49 -17.02 -3.80
N THR A 278 -2.42 -15.94 -4.58
CA THR A 278 -3.18 -14.72 -4.32
C THR A 278 -4.70 -14.97 -4.38
N ARG A 279 -5.20 -15.67 -5.41
CA ARG A 279 -6.65 -15.98 -5.52
C ARG A 279 -7.15 -16.85 -4.38
N GLN A 280 -6.43 -17.92 -4.06
CA GLN A 280 -6.83 -18.82 -2.98
C GLN A 280 -6.77 -18.11 -1.62
N LEU A 281 -5.83 -17.18 -1.44
CA LEU A 281 -5.73 -16.40 -0.24
C LEU A 281 -6.89 -15.38 -0.12
N LEU A 282 -7.33 -14.76 -1.22
CA LEU A 282 -8.54 -13.91 -1.22
C LEU A 282 -9.77 -14.70 -0.77
N ALA A 283 -9.93 -15.94 -1.27
CA ALA A 283 -11.02 -16.83 -0.86
C ALA A 283 -10.92 -17.24 0.62
N TRP A 284 -9.70 -17.56 1.09
CA TRP A 284 -9.44 -17.84 2.48
C TRP A 284 -9.79 -16.64 3.37
N GLY A 285 -9.37 -15.42 2.98
CA GLY A 285 -9.70 -14.20 3.69
C GLY A 285 -11.21 -13.96 3.79
N ALA A 286 -11.95 -14.15 2.69
CA ALA A 286 -13.41 -14.08 2.68
C ALA A 286 -14.05 -15.08 3.65
N ALA A 287 -13.56 -16.32 3.68
CA ALA A 287 -14.01 -17.34 4.61
C ALA A 287 -13.69 -17.03 6.09
N GLN A 288 -12.69 -16.16 6.34
CA GLN A 288 -12.36 -15.65 7.67
C GLN A 288 -13.10 -14.33 8.01
N GLY A 289 -13.98 -13.83 7.15
CA GLY A 289 -14.75 -12.61 7.36
C GLY A 289 -14.09 -11.32 6.85
N ALA A 290 -12.97 -11.40 6.11
CA ALA A 290 -12.40 -10.22 5.49
C ALA A 290 -13.24 -9.76 4.29
N GLU A 291 -13.60 -8.47 4.27
CA GLU A 291 -14.36 -7.87 3.18
C GLU A 291 -13.46 -7.51 1.99
N SER A 292 -12.26 -7.09 2.29
CA SER A 292 -11.29 -6.60 1.31
C SER A 292 -9.87 -7.02 1.66
N ALA A 293 -9.06 -7.15 0.64
CA ALA A 293 -7.62 -7.35 0.77
C ALA A 293 -6.86 -6.07 0.42
N TYR A 294 -5.68 -5.90 1.02
CA TYR A 294 -4.71 -4.89 0.62
C TYR A 294 -3.31 -5.48 0.54
N LEU A 295 -2.48 -4.85 -0.28
CA LEU A 295 -1.05 -5.13 -0.39
C LEU A 295 -0.27 -3.85 -0.71
N HIS A 296 1.03 -3.90 -0.45
CA HIS A 296 1.97 -2.83 -0.77
C HIS A 296 2.93 -3.33 -1.84
N CYS A 297 2.99 -2.63 -2.97
CA CYS A 297 3.88 -2.98 -4.08
C CYS A 297 4.72 -1.77 -4.47
N ARG A 298 6.03 -1.94 -4.63
CA ARG A 298 6.90 -0.88 -5.15
C ARG A 298 6.51 -0.54 -6.57
N GLN A 299 6.56 0.73 -6.92
CA GLN A 299 6.25 1.20 -8.27
C GLN A 299 7.18 0.57 -9.33
N SER A 300 8.43 0.30 -8.98
CA SER A 300 9.39 -0.35 -9.85
C SER A 300 9.09 -1.83 -10.14
N ASN A 301 8.29 -2.50 -9.30
CA ASN A 301 7.95 -3.92 -9.48
C ASN A 301 6.76 -4.09 -10.44
N THR A 302 6.99 -3.73 -11.72
CA THR A 302 5.96 -3.76 -12.77
C THR A 302 5.38 -5.16 -13.00
N ILE A 303 6.17 -6.22 -12.82
CA ILE A 303 5.72 -7.61 -12.98
C ILE A 303 4.66 -7.96 -11.93
N ALA A 304 4.88 -7.59 -10.68
CA ALA A 304 3.91 -7.82 -9.61
C ALA A 304 2.67 -6.93 -9.80
N LEU A 305 2.84 -5.65 -10.17
CA LEU A 305 1.73 -4.74 -10.46
C LEU A 305 0.83 -5.28 -11.56
N ASP A 306 1.38 -5.78 -12.67
CA ASP A 306 0.62 -6.38 -13.76
C ASP A 306 -0.15 -7.62 -13.31
N MET A 307 0.46 -8.46 -12.47
CA MET A 307 -0.21 -9.62 -11.89
C MET A 307 -1.39 -9.21 -11.01
N TYR A 308 -1.19 -8.24 -10.10
CA TYR A 308 -2.25 -7.78 -9.20
C TYR A 308 -3.39 -7.08 -9.94
N HIS A 309 -3.10 -6.26 -10.97
CA HIS A 309 -4.13 -5.68 -11.82
C HIS A 309 -5.00 -6.75 -12.51
N LYS A 310 -4.39 -7.82 -13.05
CA LYS A 310 -5.11 -8.95 -13.64
C LYS A 310 -5.96 -9.73 -12.63
N LEU A 311 -5.60 -9.66 -11.35
CA LEU A 311 -6.35 -10.24 -10.23
C LEU A 311 -7.45 -9.32 -9.69
N GLY A 312 -7.67 -8.15 -10.31
CA GLY A 312 -8.70 -7.19 -9.91
C GLY A 312 -8.28 -6.21 -8.82
N PHE A 313 -7.01 -6.21 -8.42
CA PHE A 313 -6.52 -5.17 -7.53
C PHE A 313 -6.45 -3.83 -8.26
N ILE A 314 -6.92 -2.79 -7.60
CA ILE A 314 -6.82 -1.42 -8.06
C ILE A 314 -5.95 -0.60 -7.12
N GLU A 315 -5.26 0.38 -7.66
CA GLU A 315 -4.54 1.35 -6.84
C GLU A 315 -5.52 2.12 -5.97
N HIS A 316 -5.28 2.09 -4.65
CA HIS A 316 -6.04 2.83 -3.67
C HIS A 316 -5.38 4.18 -3.38
N HIS A 317 -4.15 4.17 -2.88
CA HIS A 317 -3.34 5.35 -2.63
C HIS A 317 -1.86 4.99 -2.72
N ARG A 318 -1.00 5.98 -2.55
CA ARG A 318 0.46 5.80 -2.55
C ARG A 318 1.05 6.36 -1.28
N HIS A 319 2.17 5.80 -0.88
CA HIS A 319 2.98 6.33 0.20
C HIS A 319 4.48 6.20 -0.10
N ARG A 320 5.29 6.90 0.69
CA ARG A 320 6.75 6.76 0.76
C ARG A 320 7.18 6.72 2.20
N TYR A 321 8.35 6.16 2.44
CA TYR A 321 9.06 6.37 3.68
C TYR A 321 10.03 7.53 3.53
N ALA A 322 10.16 8.33 4.58
CA ALA A 322 11.12 9.42 4.67
C ALA A 322 11.94 9.24 5.95
N ARG A 323 13.24 8.97 5.79
CA ARG A 323 14.18 8.78 6.89
C ARG A 323 14.87 10.10 7.21
N TRP A 324 14.92 10.44 8.49
CA TRP A 324 15.67 11.59 8.98
C TRP A 324 17.16 11.31 8.92
N VAL A 325 17.94 12.24 8.34
CA VAL A 325 19.40 12.18 8.19
C VAL A 325 20.10 13.44 8.67
N GLY A 326 19.32 14.45 9.14
CA GLY A 326 19.82 15.73 9.59
C GLY A 326 19.98 15.87 11.11
#